data_b622a2ca77fe91c5f4c63cdac83dee55
#
_entry.id   b622a2ca77fe91c5f4c63cdac83dee55
#
_cell.length_a   1.000
_cell.length_b   1.000
_cell.length_c   1.000
_cell.angle_alpha   90.00
_cell.angle_beta   90.00
_cell.angle_gamma   90.00
#
_symmetry.space_group_name_H-M   'P 1'
#
loop_
_entity.id
_entity.type
_entity.pdbx_description
1 polymer ?
#
loop_
_entity_poly.entity_id
_entity_poly.type
_entity_poly.pdbx_seq_one_letter_code
_entity_poly.pdbx_strand_id
1 'polypeptide(L)'
;MSKIKVTNPVVELDGDEMTRIIWKMIKDQLILPYLDLDIKYYDLSIENRDATDDKVTVEAANAINKYNVGIKCATITPDEKRVEEFGLKKMWKSPNGTIRNILGGTVFREPIIINNIPRLVPGWERPICIGRHAFGDQYRATDFVVKGKGKLEISFTPSDGGEVQKYEVYNFDGDGVAMAMFNTDESITGFAHSCFNMAINKKWPLYLSTKNTILKKYDG
;
A
#
# COMPACT_ATOMS: atom_id res chain seq x y z
N MET A 1 23.13 21.13 -24.01
CA MET A 1 21.71 21.11 -24.47
C MET A 1 20.87 21.81 -23.42
N SER A 2 19.85 22.59 -23.84
CA SER A 2 18.90 23.14 -22.87
C SER A 2 18.10 22.01 -22.26
N LYS A 3 17.91 22.03 -20.91
CA LYS A 3 17.08 21.05 -20.23
C LYS A 3 15.61 21.22 -20.62
N ILE A 4 14.88 20.12 -20.67
CA ILE A 4 13.43 20.13 -20.89
C ILE A 4 12.79 20.55 -19.57
N LYS A 5 12.00 21.62 -19.58
CA LYS A 5 11.29 22.11 -18.40
C LYS A 5 10.10 21.20 -18.09
N VAL A 6 10.05 20.67 -16.86
CA VAL A 6 8.92 19.92 -16.33
C VAL A 6 8.09 20.86 -15.45
N THR A 7 6.85 21.09 -15.82
CA THR A 7 5.99 22.09 -15.16
C THR A 7 5.44 21.62 -13.82
N ASN A 8 5.21 20.31 -13.69
CA ASN A 8 4.68 19.71 -12.45
C ASN A 8 5.83 19.25 -11.56
N PRO A 9 5.84 19.62 -10.27
CA PRO A 9 6.76 19.03 -9.30
C PRO A 9 6.57 17.52 -9.18
N VAL A 10 7.64 16.81 -8.83
CA VAL A 10 7.60 15.40 -8.52
C VAL A 10 7.98 15.20 -7.04
N VAL A 11 7.19 14.43 -6.31
CA VAL A 11 7.48 14.08 -4.93
C VAL A 11 8.42 12.89 -4.92
N GLU A 12 9.58 13.05 -4.31
CA GLU A 12 10.57 12.00 -4.13
C GLU A 12 10.50 11.46 -2.71
N LEU A 13 10.23 10.16 -2.58
CA LEU A 13 10.27 9.42 -1.35
C LEU A 13 11.52 8.55 -1.37
N ASP A 14 12.62 9.08 -0.84
CA ASP A 14 13.88 8.36 -0.79
C ASP A 14 13.78 7.18 0.20
N GLY A 15 14.65 6.20 0.02
CA GLY A 15 14.53 4.94 0.74
C GLY A 15 15.80 4.58 1.52
N ASP A 16 15.97 3.28 1.68
CA ASP A 16 17.07 2.71 2.44
C ASP A 16 18.08 1.98 1.56
N GLU A 17 19.27 1.77 2.09
CA GLU A 17 20.31 0.89 1.60
C GLU A 17 20.65 1.12 0.11
N MET A 18 20.74 0.04 -0.66
CA MET A 18 21.15 0.05 -2.07
C MET A 18 20.21 0.88 -2.95
N THR A 19 18.90 0.90 -2.66
CA THR A 19 17.94 1.62 -3.49
C THR A 19 18.14 3.13 -3.44
N ARG A 20 18.53 3.70 -2.32
CA ARG A 20 18.91 5.10 -2.18
C ARG A 20 20.09 5.44 -3.08
N ILE A 21 21.13 4.61 -3.06
CA ILE A 21 22.34 4.79 -3.87
C ILE A 21 22.03 4.72 -5.36
N ILE A 22 21.32 3.67 -5.79
CA ILE A 22 20.93 3.47 -7.19
C ILE A 22 20.04 4.62 -7.66
N TRP A 23 19.06 5.04 -6.86
CA TRP A 23 18.17 6.14 -7.22
C TRP A 23 18.92 7.46 -7.37
N LYS A 24 19.87 7.74 -6.48
CA LYS A 24 20.76 8.90 -6.64
C LYS A 24 21.51 8.86 -7.97
N MET A 25 22.10 7.71 -8.34
CA MET A 25 22.80 7.55 -9.62
C MET A 25 21.86 7.77 -10.80
N ILE A 26 20.64 7.25 -10.76
CA ILE A 26 19.63 7.44 -11.80
C ILE A 26 19.29 8.93 -11.95
N LYS A 27 19.03 9.64 -10.86
CA LYS A 27 18.76 11.07 -10.89
C LYS A 27 19.92 11.85 -11.52
N ASP A 28 21.13 11.63 -11.01
CA ASP A 28 22.30 12.42 -11.39
C ASP A 28 22.74 12.16 -12.84
N GLN A 29 22.57 10.95 -13.35
CA GLN A 29 23.08 10.56 -14.66
C GLN A 29 22.01 10.52 -15.77
N LEU A 30 20.77 10.19 -15.44
CA LEU A 30 19.72 9.91 -16.43
C LEU A 30 18.56 10.90 -16.40
N ILE A 31 18.37 11.67 -15.33
CA ILE A 31 17.23 12.57 -15.17
C ILE A 31 17.69 14.05 -15.17
N LEU A 32 18.44 14.45 -14.17
CA LEU A 32 18.79 15.86 -13.94
C LEU A 32 19.68 16.49 -15.02
N PRO A 33 20.50 15.77 -15.80
CA PRO A 33 21.20 16.35 -16.94
C PRO A 33 20.27 16.83 -18.06
N TYR A 34 19.09 16.21 -18.19
CA TYR A 34 18.15 16.43 -19.31
C TYR A 34 16.90 17.21 -18.92
N LEU A 35 16.48 17.12 -17.65
CA LEU A 35 15.25 17.72 -17.15
C LEU A 35 15.54 18.86 -16.18
N ASP A 36 14.78 19.94 -16.30
CA ASP A 36 14.62 20.99 -15.29
C ASP A 36 13.38 20.63 -14.48
N LEU A 37 13.58 19.94 -13.36
CA LEU A 37 12.55 19.29 -12.56
C LEU A 37 12.59 19.80 -11.12
N ASP A 38 11.46 20.30 -10.63
CA ASP A 38 11.26 20.62 -9.21
C ASP A 38 10.96 19.34 -8.42
N ILE A 39 11.87 18.92 -7.54
CA ILE A 39 11.75 17.72 -6.72
C ILE A 39 11.39 18.13 -5.29
N LYS A 40 10.26 17.62 -4.79
CA LYS A 40 9.85 17.72 -3.39
C LYS A 40 10.35 16.48 -2.66
N TYR A 41 11.49 16.63 -2.00
CA TYR A 41 12.23 15.54 -1.38
C TYR A 41 11.73 15.19 0.02
N TYR A 42 11.50 13.90 0.28
CA TYR A 42 11.18 13.32 1.58
C TYR A 42 12.08 12.11 1.85
N ASP A 43 12.79 12.15 2.95
CA ASP A 43 13.66 11.05 3.39
C ASP A 43 12.84 10.02 4.18
N LEU A 44 12.56 8.88 3.56
CA LEU A 44 11.87 7.75 4.18
C LEU A 44 12.83 6.64 4.65
N SER A 45 14.12 6.98 4.93
CA SER A 45 15.01 6.04 5.60
C SER A 45 14.44 5.63 6.95
N ILE A 46 14.79 4.43 7.39
CA ILE A 46 14.28 3.90 8.66
C ILE A 46 14.67 4.79 9.85
N GLU A 47 15.87 5.39 9.80
CA GLU A 47 16.36 6.29 10.84
C GLU A 47 15.54 7.59 10.91
N ASN A 48 15.25 8.20 9.76
CA ASN A 48 14.47 9.44 9.72
C ASN A 48 13.00 9.18 10.05
N ARG A 49 12.46 8.04 9.65
CA ARG A 49 11.12 7.63 10.05
C ARG A 49 11.01 7.44 11.56
N ASP A 50 12.02 6.81 12.19
CA ASP A 50 12.08 6.66 13.64
C ASP A 50 12.22 8.01 14.35
N ALA A 51 13.08 8.88 13.85
CA ALA A 51 13.28 10.22 14.39
C ALA A 51 12.01 11.08 14.35
N THR A 52 11.22 10.96 13.30
CA THR A 52 9.99 11.73 13.07
C THR A 52 8.72 11.03 13.56
N ASP A 53 8.82 9.89 14.25
CA ASP A 53 7.69 9.06 14.63
C ASP A 53 6.79 8.70 13.42
N ASP A 54 7.41 8.41 12.28
CA ASP A 54 6.82 8.08 10.97
C ASP A 54 5.95 9.19 10.37
N LYS A 55 6.00 10.42 10.89
CA LYS A 55 5.26 11.57 10.34
C LYS A 55 5.68 11.91 8.93
N VAL A 56 6.96 11.75 8.61
CA VAL A 56 7.48 12.00 7.25
C VAL A 56 6.78 11.15 6.18
N THR A 57 6.36 9.92 6.51
CA THR A 57 5.59 9.06 5.59
C THR A 57 4.22 9.65 5.28
N VAL A 58 3.54 10.19 6.29
CA VAL A 58 2.23 10.85 6.12
C VAL A 58 2.36 12.15 5.33
N GLU A 59 3.37 12.96 5.64
CA GLU A 59 3.65 14.21 4.93
C GLU A 59 3.97 13.97 3.45
N ALA A 60 4.80 12.96 3.16
CA ALA A 60 5.13 12.57 1.79
C ALA A 60 3.89 12.10 1.00
N ALA A 61 3.01 11.29 1.62
CA ALA A 61 1.77 10.86 0.99
C ALA A 61 0.84 12.04 0.68
N ASN A 62 0.69 12.98 1.62
CA ASN A 62 -0.09 14.19 1.42
C ASN A 62 0.51 15.09 0.33
N ALA A 63 1.83 15.15 0.23
CA ALA A 63 2.50 15.85 -0.86
C ALA A 63 2.19 15.22 -2.22
N ILE A 64 2.12 13.89 -2.32
CA ILE A 64 1.70 13.22 -3.56
C ILE A 64 0.26 13.61 -3.92
N ASN A 65 -0.67 13.64 -2.95
CA ASN A 65 -2.04 14.12 -3.19
C ASN A 65 -2.06 15.55 -3.74
N LYS A 66 -1.15 16.41 -3.26
CA LYS A 66 -1.04 17.80 -3.71
C LYS A 66 -0.45 17.94 -5.11
N TYR A 67 0.61 17.19 -5.42
CA TYR A 67 1.39 17.34 -6.66
C TYR A 67 1.08 16.25 -7.71
N ASN A 68 0.26 15.26 -7.38
CA ASN A 68 -0.26 14.17 -8.23
C ASN A 68 0.78 13.16 -8.76
N VAL A 69 2.06 13.35 -8.50
CA VAL A 69 3.12 12.44 -8.96
C VAL A 69 4.11 12.19 -7.84
N GLY A 70 4.41 10.94 -7.57
CA GLY A 70 5.43 10.54 -6.60
C GLY A 70 6.26 9.36 -7.08
N ILE A 71 7.54 9.35 -6.71
CA ILE A 71 8.46 8.23 -6.93
C ILE A 71 8.95 7.76 -5.57
N LYS A 72 8.81 6.48 -5.28
CA LYS A 72 9.23 5.90 -4.02
C LYS A 72 10.31 4.86 -4.21
N CYS A 73 11.41 5.02 -3.47
CA CYS A 73 12.44 4.00 -3.30
C CYS A 73 11.98 2.91 -2.32
N ALA A 74 12.63 1.77 -2.35
CA ALA A 74 12.38 0.73 -1.35
C ALA A 74 12.80 1.19 0.04
N THR A 75 12.02 0.80 1.04
CA THR A 75 12.21 1.15 2.45
C THR A 75 12.25 -0.10 3.30
N ILE A 76 13.03 -0.08 4.37
CA ILE A 76 13.04 -1.15 5.37
C ILE A 76 11.70 -1.18 6.10
N THR A 77 11.10 -2.37 6.19
CA THR A 77 10.04 -2.68 7.16
C THR A 77 10.70 -3.51 8.25
N PRO A 78 10.93 -2.96 9.45
CA PRO A 78 11.73 -3.63 10.46
C PRO A 78 11.00 -4.85 11.04
N ASP A 79 11.76 -5.92 11.25
CA ASP A 79 11.47 -7.01 12.17
C ASP A 79 12.21 -6.77 13.50
N GLU A 80 12.13 -7.71 14.43
CA GLU A 80 12.78 -7.61 15.74
C GLU A 80 14.29 -7.40 15.63
N LYS A 81 14.97 -8.06 14.67
CA LYS A 81 16.41 -7.93 14.45
C LYS A 81 16.77 -6.55 13.94
N ARG A 82 15.99 -6.01 13.02
CA ARG A 82 16.20 -4.67 12.49
C ARG A 82 15.90 -3.58 13.53
N VAL A 83 14.96 -3.80 14.44
CA VAL A 83 14.73 -2.90 15.58
C VAL A 83 15.96 -2.80 16.46
N GLU A 84 16.59 -3.94 16.77
CA GLU A 84 17.84 -3.98 17.55
C GLU A 84 19.02 -3.40 16.78
N GLU A 85 19.19 -3.77 15.51
CA GLU A 85 20.30 -3.32 14.64
C GLU A 85 20.34 -1.79 14.49
N PHE A 86 19.19 -1.16 14.29
CA PHE A 86 19.07 0.29 14.09
C PHE A 86 18.74 1.06 15.37
N GLY A 87 18.58 0.39 16.51
CA GLY A 87 18.21 1.00 17.78
C GLY A 87 16.88 1.76 17.74
N LEU A 88 15.88 1.21 17.04
CA LEU A 88 14.61 1.87 16.80
C LEU A 88 13.75 1.92 18.06
N LYS A 89 12.92 2.97 18.19
CA LYS A 89 11.96 3.14 19.28
C LYS A 89 10.91 2.03 19.32
N LYS A 90 10.55 1.48 18.15
CA LYS A 90 9.58 0.39 18.00
C LYS A 90 9.65 -0.24 16.61
N MET A 91 8.95 -1.35 16.44
CA MET A 91 8.76 -1.99 15.13
C MET A 91 7.73 -1.21 14.30
N TRP A 92 8.25 -0.33 13.42
CA TRP A 92 7.42 0.51 12.55
C TRP A 92 6.66 -0.30 11.49
N LYS A 93 5.42 0.08 11.23
CA LYS A 93 4.65 -0.51 10.11
C LYS A 93 5.25 -0.16 8.76
N SER A 94 4.90 -0.95 7.73
CA SER A 94 5.34 -0.66 6.37
C SER A 94 4.81 0.69 5.89
N PRO A 95 5.67 1.61 5.43
CA PRO A 95 5.22 2.89 4.88
C PRO A 95 4.39 2.72 3.61
N ASN A 96 4.55 1.60 2.89
CA ASN A 96 3.73 1.31 1.70
C ASN A 96 2.25 1.21 2.05
N GLY A 97 1.91 0.62 3.19
CA GLY A 97 0.52 0.53 3.67
C GLY A 97 -0.03 1.93 3.98
N THR A 98 0.72 2.73 4.75
CA THR A 98 0.34 4.11 5.10
C THR A 98 0.10 4.97 3.87
N ILE A 99 1.05 4.97 2.92
CA ILE A 99 0.95 5.76 1.69
C ILE A 99 -0.27 5.34 0.85
N ARG A 100 -0.45 4.04 0.63
CA ARG A 100 -1.59 3.53 -0.17
C ARG A 100 -2.93 3.87 0.45
N ASN A 101 -3.05 3.77 1.77
CA ASN A 101 -4.28 4.12 2.47
C ASN A 101 -4.61 5.62 2.38
N ILE A 102 -3.59 6.50 2.44
CA ILE A 102 -3.79 7.94 2.29
C ILE A 102 -4.16 8.30 0.86
N LEU A 103 -3.51 7.68 -0.13
CA LEU A 103 -3.77 7.95 -1.55
C LEU A 103 -5.07 7.30 -2.05
N GLY A 104 -5.59 6.29 -1.38
CA GLY A 104 -6.80 5.57 -1.79
C GLY A 104 -6.66 4.86 -3.14
N GLY A 105 -5.43 4.49 -3.52
CA GLY A 105 -5.13 4.01 -4.86
C GLY A 105 -5.32 2.51 -5.07
N THR A 106 -5.45 2.13 -6.34
CA THR A 106 -5.44 0.74 -6.79
C THR A 106 -4.09 0.40 -7.41
N VAL A 107 -3.54 -0.76 -7.04
CA VAL A 107 -2.28 -1.25 -7.60
C VAL A 107 -2.57 -2.23 -8.71
N PHE A 108 -2.15 -1.87 -9.93
CA PHE A 108 -2.15 -2.79 -11.08
C PHE A 108 -0.73 -3.29 -11.32
N ARG A 109 -0.60 -4.61 -11.39
CA ARG A 109 0.66 -5.27 -11.74
C ARG A 109 0.55 -5.83 -13.15
N GLU A 110 1.08 -5.06 -14.10
CA GLU A 110 1.19 -5.46 -15.49
C GLU A 110 2.49 -6.23 -15.71
N PRO A 111 2.49 -7.35 -16.42
CA PRO A 111 3.70 -8.13 -16.66
C PRO A 111 4.65 -7.38 -17.58
N ILE A 112 5.94 -7.42 -17.25
CA ILE A 112 7.02 -6.95 -18.14
C ILE A 112 7.49 -8.15 -18.96
N ILE A 113 7.31 -8.09 -20.28
CA ILE A 113 7.70 -9.15 -21.20
C ILE A 113 9.06 -8.82 -21.82
N ILE A 114 10.01 -9.71 -21.64
CA ILE A 114 11.35 -9.61 -22.22
C ILE A 114 11.50 -10.74 -23.24
N ASN A 115 11.71 -10.38 -24.52
CA ASN A 115 11.62 -11.33 -25.64
C ASN A 115 12.61 -12.50 -25.57
N ASN A 116 13.80 -12.29 -25.00
CA ASN A 116 14.85 -13.31 -24.89
C ASN A 116 14.83 -14.08 -23.55
N ILE A 117 13.86 -13.84 -22.69
CA ILE A 117 13.67 -14.58 -21.44
C ILE A 117 12.41 -15.43 -21.58
N PRO A 118 12.53 -16.77 -21.47
CA PRO A 118 11.36 -17.65 -21.53
C PRO A 118 10.36 -17.36 -20.41
N ARG A 119 9.08 -17.40 -20.76
CA ARG A 119 7.99 -17.26 -19.79
C ARG A 119 7.90 -18.51 -18.89
N LEU A 120 7.55 -18.33 -17.63
CA LEU A 120 7.34 -19.45 -16.69
C LEU A 120 6.23 -20.40 -17.15
N VAL A 121 5.19 -19.87 -17.79
CA VAL A 121 4.10 -20.66 -18.38
C VAL A 121 4.09 -20.39 -19.88
N PRO A 122 4.74 -21.23 -20.69
CA PRO A 122 4.91 -20.97 -22.14
C PRO A 122 3.60 -20.78 -22.91
N GLY A 123 2.52 -21.46 -22.49
CA GLY A 123 1.20 -21.37 -23.14
C GLY A 123 0.41 -20.09 -22.84
N TRP A 124 0.89 -19.22 -21.98
CA TRP A 124 0.25 -17.92 -21.71
C TRP A 124 0.72 -16.87 -22.71
N GLU A 125 -0.07 -16.69 -23.75
CA GLU A 125 0.27 -15.78 -24.86
C GLU A 125 -0.18 -14.33 -24.62
N ARG A 126 -1.10 -14.10 -23.69
CA ARG A 126 -1.65 -12.79 -23.38
C ARG A 126 -1.26 -12.35 -21.98
N PRO A 127 -1.03 -11.05 -21.74
CA PRO A 127 -0.75 -10.54 -20.41
C PRO A 127 -1.98 -10.68 -19.49
N ILE A 128 -1.72 -11.03 -18.22
CA ILE A 128 -2.70 -11.02 -17.15
C ILE A 128 -2.29 -9.94 -16.16
N CYS A 129 -3.15 -8.96 -15.97
CA CYS A 129 -2.93 -7.87 -15.01
C CYS A 129 -3.81 -8.09 -13.80
N ILE A 130 -3.20 -8.07 -12.60
CA ILE A 130 -3.92 -8.21 -11.35
C ILE A 130 -4.14 -6.82 -10.73
N GLY A 131 -5.39 -6.42 -10.59
CA GLY A 131 -5.78 -5.27 -9.79
C GLY A 131 -5.81 -5.64 -8.31
N ARG A 132 -5.18 -4.82 -7.46
CA ARG A 132 -5.14 -5.03 -6.02
C ARG A 132 -5.83 -3.89 -5.29
N HIS A 133 -6.86 -4.22 -4.52
CA HIS A 133 -7.45 -3.32 -3.54
C HIS A 133 -6.62 -3.34 -2.25
N ALA A 134 -6.06 -2.20 -1.88
CA ALA A 134 -5.20 -2.05 -0.70
C ALA A 134 -5.82 -1.06 0.28
N PHE A 135 -6.79 -1.50 1.04
CA PHE A 135 -7.49 -0.70 2.04
C PHE A 135 -7.69 -1.51 3.34
N GLY A 136 -8.82 -1.51 3.99
CA GLY A 136 -9.12 -2.08 5.32
C GLY A 136 -8.90 -3.59 5.53
N ASP A 137 -8.18 -4.25 4.64
CA ASP A 137 -7.80 -5.66 4.67
C ASP A 137 -6.43 -5.86 5.36
N GLN A 138 -5.48 -6.51 4.69
CA GLN A 138 -4.13 -6.82 5.21
C GLN A 138 -3.34 -5.60 5.73
N TYR A 139 -3.60 -4.38 5.21
CA TYR A 139 -2.83 -3.19 5.56
C TYR A 139 -3.38 -2.41 6.76
N ARG A 140 -4.64 -2.64 7.12
CA ARG A 140 -5.32 -1.96 8.25
C ARG A 140 -6.08 -2.92 9.15
N ALA A 141 -5.96 -4.22 8.93
CA ALA A 141 -6.53 -5.22 9.83
C ALA A 141 -6.00 -5.01 11.25
N THR A 142 -6.86 -5.26 12.21
CA THR A 142 -6.48 -5.35 13.62
C THR A 142 -6.38 -6.82 13.98
N ASP A 143 -5.19 -7.26 14.34
CA ASP A 143 -4.93 -8.63 14.75
C ASP A 143 -4.25 -8.69 16.13
N PHE A 144 -4.51 -9.74 16.87
CA PHE A 144 -3.95 -9.93 18.21
C PHE A 144 -3.95 -11.40 18.63
N VAL A 145 -3.09 -11.70 19.60
CA VAL A 145 -3.01 -13.02 20.23
C VAL A 145 -4.01 -13.08 21.38
N VAL A 146 -4.88 -14.08 21.36
CA VAL A 146 -5.78 -14.43 22.46
C VAL A 146 -5.04 -15.33 23.42
N LYS A 147 -5.10 -15.03 24.72
CA LYS A 147 -4.51 -15.84 25.79
C LYS A 147 -5.59 -16.39 26.69
N GLY A 148 -5.66 -17.73 26.78
CA GLY A 148 -6.60 -18.43 27.63
C GLY A 148 -8.03 -18.51 27.11
N LYS A 149 -8.94 -18.91 27.98
CA LYS A 149 -10.36 -19.03 27.67
C LYS A 149 -11.05 -17.68 27.71
N GLY A 150 -11.96 -17.45 26.77
CA GLY A 150 -12.72 -16.22 26.76
C GLY A 150 -13.57 -16.02 25.51
N LYS A 151 -14.43 -15.02 25.56
CA LYS A 151 -15.37 -14.69 24.50
C LYS A 151 -14.82 -13.54 23.64
N LEU A 152 -14.80 -13.72 22.34
CA LEU A 152 -14.53 -12.67 21.36
C LEU A 152 -15.83 -12.07 20.84
N GLU A 153 -15.96 -10.75 20.93
CA GLU A 153 -17.09 -9.99 20.41
C GLU A 153 -16.62 -8.87 19.46
N ILE A 154 -17.42 -8.58 18.46
CA ILE A 154 -17.31 -7.36 17.65
C ILE A 154 -18.47 -6.44 17.99
N SER A 155 -18.18 -5.16 18.21
CA SER A 155 -19.22 -4.16 18.47
C SER A 155 -19.10 -2.97 17.51
N PHE A 156 -20.23 -2.47 17.04
CA PHE A 156 -20.36 -1.22 16.31
C PHE A 156 -21.18 -0.24 17.14
N THR A 157 -20.59 0.93 17.43
CA THR A 157 -21.22 2.01 18.17
C THR A 157 -21.49 3.18 17.23
N PRO A 158 -22.76 3.46 16.88
CA PRO A 158 -23.10 4.63 16.06
C PRO A 158 -22.69 5.94 16.72
N SER A 159 -22.17 6.89 15.95
CA SER A 159 -21.76 8.21 16.44
C SER A 159 -22.94 9.15 16.75
N ASP A 160 -24.11 8.85 16.23
CA ASP A 160 -25.35 9.59 16.45
C ASP A 160 -26.12 9.19 17.72
N GLY A 161 -25.56 8.26 18.52
CA GLY A 161 -26.17 7.74 19.73
C GLY A 161 -27.19 6.64 19.50
N GLY A 162 -27.23 6.05 18.30
CA GLY A 162 -28.06 4.90 17.96
C GLY A 162 -27.69 3.65 18.76
N GLU A 163 -28.47 2.59 18.61
CA GLU A 163 -28.29 1.33 19.31
C GLU A 163 -26.94 0.65 18.97
N VAL A 164 -26.21 0.25 19.99
CA VAL A 164 -24.94 -0.47 19.84
C VAL A 164 -25.21 -1.88 19.35
N GLN A 165 -24.67 -2.23 18.20
CA GLN A 165 -24.71 -3.59 17.66
C GLN A 165 -23.55 -4.42 18.20
N LYS A 166 -23.84 -5.61 18.72
CA LYS A 166 -22.83 -6.54 19.21
C LYS A 166 -23.03 -7.93 18.60
N TYR A 167 -21.93 -8.54 18.20
CA TYR A 167 -21.90 -9.86 17.61
C TYR A 167 -20.86 -10.72 18.33
N GLU A 168 -21.28 -11.87 18.87
CA GLU A 168 -20.36 -12.89 19.34
C GLU A 168 -19.69 -13.55 18.13
N VAL A 169 -18.36 -13.57 18.13
CA VAL A 169 -17.57 -14.16 17.06
C VAL A 169 -17.18 -15.59 17.41
N TYR A 170 -16.60 -15.78 18.61
CA TYR A 170 -16.14 -17.08 19.05
C TYR A 170 -15.92 -17.12 20.57
N ASN A 171 -16.09 -18.33 21.16
CA ASN A 171 -15.72 -18.61 22.52
C ASN A 171 -14.48 -19.50 22.54
N PHE A 172 -13.35 -18.94 22.97
CA PHE A 172 -12.08 -19.64 23.04
C PHE A 172 -12.02 -20.55 24.30
N ASP A 173 -11.63 -21.81 24.10
CA ASP A 173 -11.34 -22.76 25.20
C ASP A 173 -9.86 -22.73 25.60
N GLY A 174 -9.02 -22.00 24.92
CA GLY A 174 -7.60 -21.88 25.16
C GLY A 174 -6.99 -20.74 24.34
N ASP A 175 -5.68 -20.78 24.15
CA ASP A 175 -4.94 -19.77 23.35
C ASP A 175 -5.34 -19.79 21.87
N GLY A 176 -5.27 -18.64 21.21
CA GLY A 176 -5.59 -18.51 19.80
C GLY A 176 -5.15 -17.16 19.22
N VAL A 177 -5.68 -16.86 18.05
CA VAL A 177 -5.49 -15.58 17.36
C VAL A 177 -6.82 -15.06 16.87
N ALA A 178 -6.95 -13.75 16.77
CA ALA A 178 -8.13 -13.10 16.19
C ALA A 178 -7.73 -11.94 15.29
N MET A 179 -8.58 -11.66 14.30
CA MET A 179 -8.39 -10.56 13.37
C MET A 179 -9.73 -9.96 12.96
N ALA A 180 -9.75 -8.62 12.81
CA ALA A 180 -10.87 -7.90 12.23
C ALA A 180 -10.42 -7.11 11.01
N MET A 181 -11.24 -7.12 9.96
CA MET A 181 -11.07 -6.33 8.74
C MET A 181 -12.31 -5.46 8.52
N PHE A 182 -12.17 -4.41 7.74
CA PHE A 182 -13.27 -3.53 7.35
C PHE A 182 -13.08 -3.02 5.93
N ASN A 183 -14.15 -2.50 5.34
CA ASN A 183 -14.06 -1.75 4.09
C ASN A 183 -15.12 -0.62 4.12
N THR A 184 -15.03 0.30 3.15
CA THR A 184 -15.97 1.40 2.99
C THR A 184 -16.50 1.44 1.56
N ASP A 185 -17.72 1.91 1.38
CA ASP A 185 -18.34 2.05 0.05
C ASP A 185 -17.50 2.96 -0.86
N GLU A 186 -16.92 4.04 -0.32
CA GLU A 186 -16.04 4.93 -1.07
C GLU A 186 -14.83 4.17 -1.63
N SER A 187 -14.16 3.37 -0.79
CA SER A 187 -12.98 2.59 -1.20
C SER A 187 -13.32 1.51 -2.21
N ILE A 188 -14.44 0.80 -2.03
CA ILE A 188 -14.94 -0.22 -2.97
C ILE A 188 -15.28 0.41 -4.31
N THR A 189 -16.01 1.51 -4.31
CA THR A 189 -16.38 2.26 -5.50
C THR A 189 -15.15 2.78 -6.25
N GLY A 190 -14.21 3.35 -5.54
CA GLY A 190 -12.92 3.82 -6.11
C GLY A 190 -12.14 2.69 -6.77
N PHE A 191 -12.07 1.53 -6.13
CA PHE A 191 -11.44 0.33 -6.70
C PHE A 191 -12.15 -0.15 -7.97
N ALA A 192 -13.48 -0.21 -7.95
CA ALA A 192 -14.28 -0.61 -9.10
C ALA A 192 -14.05 0.33 -10.30
N HIS A 193 -14.15 1.65 -10.10
CA HIS A 193 -13.86 2.64 -11.14
C HIS A 193 -12.44 2.51 -11.70
N SER A 194 -11.44 2.32 -10.84
CA SER A 194 -10.06 2.12 -11.28
C SER A 194 -9.91 0.89 -12.17
N CYS A 195 -10.54 -0.23 -11.79
CA CYS A 195 -10.51 -1.48 -12.56
C CYS A 195 -11.24 -1.35 -13.91
N PHE A 196 -12.42 -0.74 -13.94
CA PHE A 196 -13.15 -0.51 -15.18
C PHE A 196 -12.39 0.43 -16.12
N ASN A 197 -11.87 1.54 -15.64
CA ASN A 197 -11.07 2.47 -16.44
C ASN A 197 -9.82 1.81 -17.01
N MET A 198 -9.12 1.00 -16.21
CA MET A 198 -7.95 0.25 -16.69
C MET A 198 -8.33 -0.72 -17.81
N ALA A 199 -9.41 -1.48 -17.64
CA ALA A 199 -9.90 -2.42 -18.65
C ALA A 199 -10.31 -1.72 -19.95
N ILE A 200 -11.02 -0.60 -19.86
CA ILE A 200 -11.44 0.21 -21.02
C ILE A 200 -10.19 0.77 -21.76
N ASN A 201 -9.28 1.37 -21.03
CA ASN A 201 -8.06 1.95 -21.60
C ASN A 201 -7.18 0.91 -22.32
N LYS A 202 -7.07 -0.29 -21.74
CA LYS A 202 -6.33 -1.42 -22.33
C LYS A 202 -7.14 -2.19 -23.38
N LYS A 203 -8.44 -2.00 -23.45
CA LYS A 203 -9.38 -2.82 -24.26
C LYS A 203 -9.28 -4.31 -23.92
N TRP A 204 -9.13 -4.61 -22.62
CA TRP A 204 -9.02 -5.97 -22.11
C TRP A 204 -10.31 -6.39 -21.41
N PRO A 205 -10.66 -7.70 -21.41
CA PRO A 205 -11.74 -8.20 -20.58
C PRO A 205 -11.40 -8.04 -19.09
N LEU A 206 -12.41 -7.73 -18.28
CA LEU A 206 -12.30 -7.63 -16.84
C LEU A 206 -13.02 -8.80 -16.17
N TYR A 207 -12.36 -9.44 -15.23
CA TYR A 207 -12.93 -10.47 -14.38
C TYR A 207 -12.89 -10.01 -12.93
N LEU A 208 -14.02 -10.09 -12.25
CA LEU A 208 -14.16 -9.85 -10.83
C LEU A 208 -14.47 -11.17 -10.11
N SER A 209 -13.79 -11.42 -9.01
CA SER A 209 -14.04 -12.59 -8.17
C SER A 209 -14.10 -12.19 -6.70
N THR A 210 -15.11 -12.69 -6.01
CA THR A 210 -15.32 -12.49 -4.58
C THR A 210 -15.61 -13.84 -3.90
N LYS A 211 -15.55 -13.86 -2.57
CA LYS A 211 -15.93 -15.03 -1.77
C LYS A 211 -17.38 -14.94 -1.27
N ASN A 212 -18.25 -14.37 -2.06
CA ASN A 212 -19.67 -14.12 -1.74
C ASN A 212 -20.44 -15.34 -1.26
N THR A 213 -20.07 -16.54 -1.69
CA THR A 213 -20.72 -17.79 -1.23
C THR A 213 -20.58 -18.03 0.27
N ILE A 214 -19.54 -17.50 0.90
CA ILE A 214 -19.23 -17.63 2.32
C ILE A 214 -19.37 -16.29 3.04
N LEU A 215 -18.68 -15.26 2.56
CA LEU A 215 -18.64 -13.91 3.14
C LEU A 215 -19.73 -13.01 2.55
N LYS A 216 -20.98 -13.44 2.69
CA LYS A 216 -22.15 -12.87 2.00
C LYS A 216 -22.37 -11.37 2.23
N LYS A 217 -22.00 -10.86 3.40
CA LYS A 217 -22.17 -9.43 3.72
C LYS A 217 -20.94 -8.62 3.38
N TYR A 218 -19.75 -9.19 3.57
CA TYR A 218 -18.50 -8.49 3.32
C TYR A 218 -18.15 -8.42 1.83
N ASP A 219 -18.35 -9.51 1.09
CA ASP A 219 -18.00 -9.64 -0.32
C ASP A 219 -19.21 -9.44 -1.27
N GLY A 220 -20.41 -9.39 -0.78
CA GLY A 220 -21.64 -9.20 -1.56
C GLY A 220 -21.97 -7.74 -1.78
#